data_81581add57c698a8c0f848e92d48e7d1
#
_entry.id   81581add57c698a8c0f848e92d48e7d1
#
_cell.length_a   1.000
_cell.length_b   1.000
_cell.length_c   1.000
_cell.angle_alpha   90.00
_cell.angle_beta   90.00
_cell.angle_gamma   90.00
#
_symmetry.space_group_name_H-M   'P 1'
#
loop_
_entity.id
_entity.type
_entity.pdbx_description
1 polymer ?
#
loop_
_entity_poly.entity_id
_entity_poly.type
_entity_poly.pdbx_seq_one_letter_code
_entity_poly.pdbx_strand_id
1 'polypeptide(L)'
;RQMCIRDSLYRYGLFRQVFSDGFQIEEPDSWMEDEYPFIIRREEARRVVHYADLDVFAVPYDMPVTGYGTSNVNTLRLWKAEPIHEFDYDAFNSQRFTDAIVDRERTMDISRVLYPNDTTYEGKVLRVRQQYFFCSATLQELIDNYVEHHGANLNGFADFNAIQLNDTHPVLAIPELMRLLMDEHGLGWDAAWAVVTRTFAYTNHTVLA
;
A
#
# COMPACT_ATOMS: atom_id res chain seq x y z
N ARG A 1 -8.44 -9.24 8.09
CA ARG A 1 -7.73 -8.92 6.84
C ARG A 1 -6.29 -9.41 6.89
N GLN A 2 -5.79 -9.96 5.81
CA GLN A 2 -4.37 -10.24 5.63
C GLN A 2 -3.72 -9.04 4.94
N MET A 3 -2.61 -8.54 5.47
CA MET A 3 -1.79 -7.51 4.83
C MET A 3 -0.56 -8.15 4.20
N CYS A 4 -0.32 -7.89 2.94
CA CYS A 4 0.81 -8.39 2.16
C CYS A 4 1.39 -7.26 1.31
N ILE A 5 2.70 -7.29 1.04
CA ILE A 5 3.32 -6.28 0.15
C ILE A 5 2.66 -6.22 -1.24
N ARG A 6 1.96 -7.27 -1.65
CA ARG A 6 1.19 -7.32 -2.90
C ARG A 6 -0.16 -6.61 -2.84
N ASP A 7 -0.50 -5.95 -1.73
CA ASP A 7 -1.71 -5.12 -1.61
C ASP A 7 -1.58 -3.79 -2.39
N SER A 8 -0.40 -3.46 -2.92
CA SER A 8 -0.26 -2.40 -3.92
C SER A 8 -0.50 -2.94 -5.32
N LEU A 9 -1.16 -2.13 -6.14
CA LEU A 9 -1.39 -2.44 -7.56
C LEU A 9 -0.12 -2.08 -8.35
N TYR A 10 0.80 -3.02 -8.41
CA TYR A 10 2.04 -2.83 -9.15
C TYR A 10 1.82 -3.00 -10.65
N ARG A 11 2.35 -2.07 -11.45
CA ARG A 11 2.39 -2.22 -12.90
C ARG A 11 3.11 -3.50 -13.30
N TYR A 12 4.24 -3.78 -12.66
CA TYR A 12 5.02 -5.01 -12.80
C TYR A 12 5.02 -5.75 -11.45
N GLY A 13 3.92 -6.41 -11.13
CA GLY A 13 3.70 -7.15 -9.88
C GLY A 13 3.77 -8.66 -10.03
N LEU A 14 3.83 -9.17 -11.27
CA LEU A 14 4.08 -10.57 -11.61
C LEU A 14 5.32 -10.68 -12.48
N PHE A 15 5.98 -11.83 -12.41
CA PHE A 15 7.19 -12.12 -13.17
C PHE A 15 7.05 -13.49 -13.82
N ARG A 16 7.34 -13.54 -15.11
CA ARG A 16 7.44 -14.77 -15.87
C ARG A 16 8.84 -15.35 -15.69
N GLN A 17 8.91 -16.64 -15.35
CA GLN A 17 10.17 -17.35 -15.25
C GLN A 17 10.58 -17.86 -16.63
N VAL A 18 11.75 -17.45 -17.11
CA VAL A 18 12.34 -17.90 -18.37
C VAL A 18 13.72 -18.50 -18.12
N PHE A 19 14.17 -19.38 -19.04
CA PHE A 19 15.52 -19.92 -19.00
C PHE A 19 16.35 -19.32 -20.13
N SER A 20 17.51 -18.76 -19.78
CA SER A 20 18.49 -18.26 -20.73
C SER A 20 19.89 -18.68 -20.27
N ASP A 21 20.68 -19.24 -21.20
CA ASP A 21 22.07 -19.68 -20.96
C ASP A 21 22.23 -20.64 -19.76
N GLY A 22 21.19 -21.45 -19.49
CA GLY A 22 21.18 -22.40 -18.37
C GLY A 22 20.79 -21.80 -17.02
N PHE A 23 20.43 -20.53 -16.96
CA PHE A 23 19.98 -19.83 -15.75
C PHE A 23 18.49 -19.50 -15.84
N GLN A 24 17.82 -19.54 -14.69
CA GLN A 24 16.46 -19.03 -14.53
C GLN A 24 16.52 -17.51 -14.41
N ILE A 25 15.75 -16.80 -15.25
CA ILE A 25 15.66 -15.36 -15.28
C ILE A 25 14.21 -14.96 -15.07
N GLU A 26 13.98 -13.87 -14.35
CA GLU A 26 12.66 -13.27 -14.13
C GLU A 26 12.46 -12.10 -15.10
N GLU A 27 11.44 -12.19 -15.93
CA GLU A 27 11.00 -11.10 -16.79
C GLU A 27 9.70 -10.50 -16.25
N PRO A 28 9.57 -9.17 -16.15
CA PRO A 28 8.33 -8.54 -15.74
C PRO A 28 7.16 -8.94 -16.64
N ASP A 29 6.04 -9.30 -16.04
CA ASP A 29 4.78 -9.57 -16.74
C ASP A 29 3.82 -8.40 -16.52
N SER A 30 3.38 -7.78 -17.60
CA SER A 30 2.49 -6.62 -17.60
C SER A 30 1.00 -6.98 -17.62
N TRP A 31 0.63 -8.14 -17.10
CA TRP A 31 -0.73 -8.68 -17.15
C TRP A 31 -1.83 -7.69 -16.70
N MET A 32 -1.49 -6.71 -15.87
CA MET A 32 -2.42 -5.66 -15.40
C MET A 32 -2.58 -4.52 -16.42
N GLU A 33 -1.71 -4.41 -17.43
CA GLU A 33 -1.82 -3.36 -18.46
C GLU A 33 -2.93 -3.65 -19.47
N ASP A 34 -3.25 -4.92 -19.67
CA ASP A 34 -4.26 -5.38 -20.66
C ASP A 34 -5.68 -5.38 -20.09
N GLU A 35 -5.98 -4.46 -19.15
CA GLU A 35 -7.32 -4.23 -18.62
C GLU A 35 -7.99 -5.52 -18.08
N TYR A 36 -7.63 -5.92 -16.87
CA TYR A 36 -8.43 -6.95 -16.19
C TYR A 36 -9.85 -6.38 -15.99
N PRO A 37 -10.85 -6.87 -16.73
CA PRO A 37 -12.14 -6.18 -16.90
C PRO A 37 -12.98 -6.11 -15.61
N PHE A 38 -12.56 -6.78 -14.54
CA PHE A 38 -13.26 -6.84 -13.28
C PHE A 38 -12.63 -5.99 -12.18
N ILE A 39 -11.55 -5.25 -12.47
CA ILE A 39 -10.96 -4.32 -11.50
C ILE A 39 -11.72 -2.99 -11.55
N ILE A 40 -12.19 -2.56 -10.39
CA ILE A 40 -12.97 -1.33 -10.23
C ILE A 40 -12.12 -0.30 -9.49
N ARG A 41 -11.81 0.81 -10.15
CA ARG A 41 -11.20 1.99 -9.53
C ARG A 41 -12.24 2.69 -8.64
N ARG A 42 -11.83 3.06 -7.41
CA ARG A 42 -12.66 3.76 -6.44
C ARG A 42 -12.10 5.17 -6.16
N GLU A 43 -12.35 6.09 -7.04
CA GLU A 43 -11.83 7.46 -6.95
C GLU A 43 -12.27 8.17 -5.66
N GLU A 44 -13.52 7.98 -5.26
CA GLU A 44 -14.13 8.58 -4.08
C GLU A 44 -13.51 8.12 -2.76
N ALA A 45 -12.85 6.98 -2.77
CA ALA A 45 -12.24 6.37 -1.58
C ALA A 45 -10.72 6.54 -1.52
N ARG A 46 -10.15 7.42 -2.35
CA ARG A 46 -8.70 7.71 -2.31
C ARG A 46 -8.28 8.29 -0.96
N ARG A 47 -7.04 8.03 -0.57
CA ARG A 47 -6.41 8.53 0.64
C ARG A 47 -5.13 9.28 0.29
N VAL A 48 -4.68 10.14 1.18
CA VAL A 48 -3.37 10.79 1.06
C VAL A 48 -2.39 10.06 1.98
N VAL A 49 -1.28 9.62 1.43
CA VAL A 49 -0.15 9.10 2.19
C VAL A 49 0.93 10.17 2.24
N HIS A 50 1.27 10.58 3.45
CA HIS A 50 2.24 11.64 3.70
C HIS A 50 3.63 11.05 3.92
N TYR A 51 4.59 11.51 3.13
CA TYR A 51 6.03 11.31 3.37
C TYR A 51 6.65 12.64 3.77
N ALA A 52 7.86 12.61 4.32
CA ALA A 52 8.54 13.84 4.73
C ALA A 52 8.85 14.81 3.56
N ASP A 53 8.92 14.28 2.34
CA ASP A 53 9.35 14.99 1.14
C ASP A 53 8.32 14.94 -0.01
N LEU A 54 7.20 14.24 0.16
CA LEU A 54 6.22 14.04 -0.91
C LEU A 54 4.88 13.56 -0.35
N ASP A 55 3.79 14.15 -0.82
CA ASP A 55 2.44 13.65 -0.60
C ASP A 55 1.96 12.86 -1.82
N VAL A 56 1.29 11.75 -1.58
CA VAL A 56 0.88 10.81 -2.63
C VAL A 56 -0.57 10.42 -2.45
N PHE A 57 -1.35 10.41 -3.53
CA PHE A 57 -2.65 9.76 -3.52
C PHE A 57 -2.49 8.25 -3.55
N ALA A 58 -3.12 7.58 -2.62
CA ALA A 58 -3.39 6.16 -2.67
C ALA A 58 -4.81 5.96 -3.23
N VAL A 59 -4.90 5.47 -4.46
CA VAL A 59 -6.16 5.23 -5.15
C VAL A 59 -6.50 3.75 -5.04
N PRO A 60 -7.66 3.39 -4.46
CA PRO A 60 -8.04 2.01 -4.29
C PRO A 60 -8.64 1.41 -5.55
N TYR A 61 -8.28 0.14 -5.79
CA TYR A 61 -8.82 -0.71 -6.84
C TYR A 61 -9.37 -1.99 -6.24
N ASP A 62 -10.60 -2.33 -6.57
CA ASP A 62 -11.29 -3.52 -6.09
C ASP A 62 -11.27 -4.62 -7.14
N MET A 63 -10.73 -5.79 -6.77
CA MET A 63 -10.82 -7.00 -7.55
C MET A 63 -11.78 -7.97 -6.85
N PRO A 64 -12.91 -8.37 -7.47
CA PRO A 64 -13.82 -9.32 -6.88
C PRO A 64 -13.23 -10.74 -6.88
N VAL A 65 -13.37 -11.43 -5.75
CA VAL A 65 -12.99 -12.84 -5.58
C VAL A 65 -14.24 -13.63 -5.23
N THR A 66 -14.75 -14.37 -6.19
CA THR A 66 -15.99 -15.15 -6.03
C THR A 66 -15.75 -16.44 -5.27
N GLY A 67 -16.65 -16.77 -4.33
CA GLY A 67 -16.65 -18.04 -3.63
C GLY A 67 -17.17 -19.17 -4.54
N TYR A 68 -16.63 -20.40 -4.36
CA TYR A 68 -17.11 -21.57 -5.10
C TYR A 68 -18.50 -22.00 -4.61
N GLY A 69 -19.47 -22.06 -5.51
CA GLY A 69 -20.83 -22.56 -5.22
C GLY A 69 -21.62 -21.72 -4.21
N THR A 70 -21.28 -20.46 -4.01
CA THR A 70 -21.95 -19.53 -3.10
C THR A 70 -22.22 -18.18 -3.77
N SER A 71 -23.09 -17.36 -3.16
CA SER A 71 -23.29 -15.95 -3.55
C SER A 71 -22.28 -14.99 -2.94
N ASN A 72 -21.33 -15.49 -2.14
CA ASN A 72 -20.33 -14.66 -1.49
C ASN A 72 -19.28 -14.19 -2.48
N VAL A 73 -18.99 -12.90 -2.45
CA VAL A 73 -17.91 -12.27 -3.22
C VAL A 73 -17.07 -11.47 -2.24
N ASN A 74 -15.81 -11.88 -2.09
CA ASN A 74 -14.83 -11.11 -1.34
C ASN A 74 -14.18 -10.05 -2.24
N THR A 75 -13.64 -9.03 -1.65
CA THR A 75 -12.92 -7.96 -2.35
C THR A 75 -11.43 -8.06 -2.01
N LEU A 76 -10.59 -8.18 -3.03
CA LEU A 76 -9.18 -7.90 -2.91
C LEU A 76 -9.00 -6.40 -3.18
N ARG A 77 -8.63 -5.64 -2.16
CA ARG A 77 -8.34 -4.23 -2.24
C ARG A 77 -6.85 -4.04 -2.56
N LEU A 78 -6.59 -3.36 -3.67
CA LEU A 78 -5.25 -2.99 -4.12
C LEU A 78 -5.11 -1.47 -4.14
N TRP A 79 -3.89 -0.95 -3.93
CA TRP A 79 -3.61 0.48 -3.88
C TRP A 79 -2.64 0.88 -4.98
N LYS A 80 -2.97 1.92 -5.74
CA LYS A 80 -2.11 2.53 -6.74
C LYS A 80 -1.67 3.90 -6.28
N ALA A 81 -0.37 4.18 -6.37
CA ALA A 81 0.17 5.51 -6.10
C ALA A 81 -0.06 6.43 -7.30
N GLU A 82 -0.65 7.59 -7.04
CA GLU A 82 -0.87 8.63 -8.04
C GLU A 82 -0.43 9.99 -7.48
N PRO A 83 0.11 10.87 -8.33
CA PRO A 83 0.62 12.16 -7.87
C PRO A 83 -0.51 13.10 -7.44
N ILE A 84 -0.25 13.94 -6.44
CA ILE A 84 -1.14 15.05 -6.08
C ILE A 84 -1.23 16.07 -7.24
N HIS A 85 -0.07 16.33 -7.86
CA HIS A 85 0.04 17.20 -9.03
C HIS A 85 0.73 16.44 -10.17
N GLU A 86 0.05 16.35 -11.30
CA GLU A 86 0.57 15.66 -12.49
C GLU A 86 1.77 16.38 -13.11
N PHE A 87 1.86 17.70 -12.92
CA PHE A 87 2.82 18.53 -13.61
C PHE A 87 3.06 19.85 -12.87
N ASP A 88 4.34 20.20 -12.64
CA ASP A 88 4.75 21.49 -12.11
C ASP A 88 4.91 22.51 -13.25
N TYR A 89 3.88 23.32 -13.42
CA TYR A 89 3.85 24.33 -14.46
C TYR A 89 4.89 25.46 -14.26
N ASP A 90 5.18 25.81 -13.03
CA ASP A 90 6.14 26.88 -12.70
C ASP A 90 7.58 26.43 -12.96
N ALA A 91 7.91 25.18 -12.63
CA ALA A 91 9.17 24.58 -12.98
C ALA A 91 9.36 24.53 -14.51
N PHE A 92 8.33 24.13 -15.25
CA PHE A 92 8.37 24.07 -16.71
C PHE A 92 8.58 25.45 -17.33
N ASN A 93 7.82 26.46 -16.91
CA ASN A 93 7.97 27.84 -17.41
C ASN A 93 9.34 28.46 -17.09
N SER A 94 9.98 27.96 -16.00
CA SER A 94 11.34 28.37 -15.62
C SER A 94 12.43 27.54 -16.34
N GLN A 95 12.07 26.80 -17.38
CA GLN A 95 12.96 25.93 -18.18
C GLN A 95 13.59 24.77 -17.38
N ARG A 96 13.04 24.43 -16.23
CA ARG A 96 13.41 23.26 -15.42
C ARG A 96 12.56 22.06 -15.80
N PHE A 97 12.69 21.58 -17.04
CA PHE A 97 11.78 20.61 -17.63
C PHE A 97 11.77 19.26 -16.89
N THR A 98 12.93 18.80 -16.43
CA THR A 98 13.03 17.56 -15.65
C THR A 98 12.32 17.70 -14.30
N ASP A 99 12.50 18.84 -13.62
CA ASP A 99 11.89 19.08 -12.32
C ASP A 99 10.35 19.11 -12.43
N ALA A 100 9.82 19.58 -13.57
CA ALA A 100 8.38 19.65 -13.81
C ALA A 100 7.64 18.29 -13.74
N ILE A 101 8.36 17.17 -13.86
CA ILE A 101 7.79 15.82 -13.85
C ILE A 101 8.38 14.93 -12.75
N VAL A 102 9.38 15.40 -12.01
CA VAL A 102 10.15 14.55 -11.07
C VAL A 102 9.27 13.96 -9.97
N ASP A 103 8.38 14.75 -9.39
CA ASP A 103 7.50 14.29 -8.29
C ASP A 103 6.46 13.29 -8.79
N ARG A 104 5.96 13.48 -10.01
CA ARG A 104 5.12 12.50 -10.69
C ARG A 104 5.83 11.16 -10.86
N GLU A 105 7.05 11.15 -11.38
CA GLU A 105 7.82 9.91 -11.58
C GLU A 105 8.16 9.22 -10.26
N ARG A 106 8.60 9.97 -9.25
CA ARG A 106 8.88 9.44 -7.89
C ARG A 106 7.64 8.81 -7.26
N THR A 107 6.47 9.41 -7.46
CA THR A 107 5.19 8.86 -7.01
C THR A 107 4.88 7.56 -7.73
N MET A 108 4.98 7.55 -9.06
CA MET A 108 4.69 6.35 -9.85
C MET A 108 5.60 5.18 -9.52
N ASP A 109 6.86 5.44 -9.13
CA ASP A 109 7.81 4.39 -8.74
C ASP A 109 7.34 3.59 -7.51
N ILE A 110 6.54 4.19 -6.62
CA ILE A 110 6.01 3.51 -5.42
C ILE A 110 5.17 2.27 -5.79
N SER A 111 4.41 2.34 -6.89
CA SER A 111 3.60 1.20 -7.36
C SER A 111 3.99 0.71 -8.76
N ARG A 112 5.24 0.93 -9.21
CA ARG A 112 5.70 0.52 -10.54
C ARG A 112 6.15 -0.93 -10.55
N VAL A 113 7.07 -1.32 -9.70
CA VAL A 113 7.69 -2.65 -9.68
C VAL A 113 7.63 -3.26 -8.29
N LEU A 114 7.09 -4.47 -8.17
CA LEU A 114 7.16 -5.26 -6.95
C LEU A 114 8.59 -5.80 -6.77
N TYR A 115 9.14 -5.71 -5.56
CA TYR A 115 10.50 -6.14 -5.21
C TYR A 115 11.58 -5.45 -6.07
N PRO A 116 11.67 -4.12 -6.05
CA PRO A 116 12.77 -3.44 -6.72
C PRO A 116 14.11 -3.86 -6.11
N ASN A 117 15.18 -3.75 -6.89
CA ASN A 117 16.53 -3.99 -6.40
C ASN A 117 16.85 -3.04 -5.24
N ASP A 118 17.34 -3.57 -4.13
CA ASP A 118 17.64 -2.84 -2.88
C ASP A 118 19.11 -2.91 -2.46
N THR A 119 20.00 -3.12 -3.42
CA THR A 119 21.45 -3.12 -3.17
C THR A 119 21.99 -1.73 -2.86
N THR A 120 21.33 -0.66 -3.36
CA THR A 120 21.67 0.73 -3.09
C THR A 120 20.80 1.33 -1.98
N TYR A 121 21.20 2.50 -1.48
CA TYR A 121 20.41 3.25 -0.49
C TYR A 121 19.03 3.66 -1.08
N GLU A 122 19.01 4.15 -2.30
CA GLU A 122 17.78 4.57 -3.00
C GLU A 122 16.80 3.42 -3.18
N GLY A 123 17.31 2.23 -3.54
CA GLY A 123 16.50 1.03 -3.65
C GLY A 123 15.89 0.61 -2.31
N LYS A 124 16.64 0.70 -1.21
CA LYS A 124 16.13 0.45 0.14
C LYS A 124 15.06 1.46 0.54
N VAL A 125 15.28 2.74 0.27
CA VAL A 125 14.28 3.80 0.52
C VAL A 125 12.99 3.54 -0.27
N LEU A 126 13.09 3.17 -1.55
CA LEU A 126 11.92 2.85 -2.36
C LEU A 126 11.13 1.68 -1.78
N ARG A 127 11.81 0.60 -1.35
CA ARG A 127 11.13 -0.55 -0.70
C ARG A 127 10.39 -0.15 0.57
N VAL A 128 11.02 0.68 1.42
CA VAL A 128 10.35 1.18 2.64
C VAL A 128 9.16 2.06 2.28
N ARG A 129 9.28 2.92 1.27
CA ARG A 129 8.16 3.73 0.76
C ARG A 129 7.00 2.87 0.27
N GLN A 130 7.27 1.81 -0.48
CA GLN A 130 6.24 0.86 -0.92
C GLN A 130 5.52 0.20 0.25
N GLN A 131 6.27 -0.25 1.26
CA GLN A 131 5.72 -0.89 2.46
C GLN A 131 4.85 0.07 3.26
N TYR A 132 5.34 1.29 3.48
CA TYR A 132 4.59 2.33 4.19
C TYR A 132 3.32 2.74 3.44
N PHE A 133 3.42 2.90 2.12
CA PHE A 133 2.32 3.31 1.26
C PHE A 133 1.05 2.47 1.47
N PHE A 134 1.14 1.16 1.27
CA PHE A 134 -0.04 0.31 1.40
C PHE A 134 -0.48 0.12 2.85
N CYS A 135 0.46 0.15 3.83
CA CYS A 135 0.11 0.10 5.25
C CYS A 135 -0.73 1.30 5.65
N SER A 136 -0.25 2.51 5.36
CA SER A 136 -0.94 3.75 5.71
C SER A 136 -2.29 3.86 5.02
N ALA A 137 -2.34 3.66 3.70
CA ALA A 137 -3.60 3.69 2.95
C ALA A 137 -4.65 2.71 3.49
N THR A 138 -4.22 1.47 3.78
CA THR A 138 -5.12 0.44 4.31
C THR A 138 -5.63 0.78 5.70
N LEU A 139 -4.77 1.28 6.59
CA LEU A 139 -5.15 1.60 7.96
C LEU A 139 -6.07 2.81 8.03
N GLN A 140 -5.83 3.85 7.24
CA GLN A 140 -6.73 4.99 7.11
C GLN A 140 -8.13 4.53 6.70
N GLU A 141 -8.24 3.67 5.68
CA GLU A 141 -9.52 3.12 5.25
C GLU A 141 -10.23 2.32 6.34
N LEU A 142 -9.49 1.47 7.07
CA LEU A 142 -10.08 0.66 8.13
C LEU A 142 -10.57 1.52 9.30
N ILE A 143 -9.86 2.59 9.63
CA ILE A 143 -10.27 3.54 10.67
C ILE A 143 -11.52 4.30 10.23
N ASP A 144 -11.55 4.82 9.00
CA ASP A 144 -12.71 5.54 8.47
C ASP A 144 -13.95 4.64 8.46
N ASN A 145 -13.82 3.41 7.97
CA ASN A 145 -14.91 2.43 7.98
C ASN A 145 -15.38 2.10 9.40
N TYR A 146 -14.45 1.99 10.34
CA TYR A 146 -14.83 1.77 11.75
C TYR A 146 -15.58 2.96 12.32
N VAL A 147 -15.09 4.18 12.10
CA VAL A 147 -15.75 5.41 12.58
C VAL A 147 -17.15 5.58 11.99
N GLU A 148 -17.31 5.29 10.71
CA GLU A 148 -18.61 5.35 10.04
C GLU A 148 -19.65 4.42 10.68
N HIS A 149 -19.25 3.20 11.05
CA HIS A 149 -20.18 2.17 11.54
C HIS A 149 -20.29 2.11 13.07
N HIS A 150 -19.27 2.52 13.80
CA HIS A 150 -19.16 2.34 15.26
C HIS A 150 -18.90 3.65 16.03
N GLY A 151 -18.72 4.79 15.32
CA GLY A 151 -18.46 6.08 15.91
C GLY A 151 -16.96 6.32 16.24
N ALA A 152 -16.66 7.52 16.72
CA ALA A 152 -15.29 8.02 16.87
C ALA A 152 -14.48 7.39 18.03
N ASN A 153 -15.09 6.53 18.86
CA ASN A 153 -14.36 5.88 19.96
C ASN A 153 -13.56 4.67 19.47
N LEU A 154 -12.28 4.87 19.19
CA LEU A 154 -11.40 3.84 18.63
C LEU A 154 -10.89 2.78 19.63
N ASN A 155 -11.22 2.86 20.93
CA ASN A 155 -10.82 1.83 21.90
C ASN A 155 -11.38 0.43 21.54
N GLY A 156 -12.51 0.37 20.83
CA GLY A 156 -13.14 -0.86 20.36
C GLY A 156 -12.67 -1.32 18.96
N PHE A 157 -11.72 -0.62 18.32
CA PHE A 157 -11.28 -0.89 16.95
C PHE A 157 -10.87 -2.36 16.73
N ALA A 158 -10.12 -2.92 17.67
CA ALA A 158 -9.63 -4.30 17.61
C ALA A 158 -10.74 -5.36 17.74
N ASP A 159 -11.92 -5.01 18.21
CA ASP A 159 -13.06 -5.96 18.31
C ASP A 159 -13.66 -6.25 16.92
N PHE A 160 -13.46 -5.35 15.97
CA PHE A 160 -13.98 -5.44 14.59
C PHE A 160 -12.88 -5.61 13.54
N ASN A 161 -11.62 -5.40 13.91
CA ASN A 161 -10.48 -5.42 12.99
C ASN A 161 -9.40 -6.37 13.50
N ALA A 162 -9.22 -7.50 12.81
CA ALA A 162 -8.11 -8.42 13.00
C ALA A 162 -7.25 -8.44 11.74
N ILE A 163 -5.97 -8.16 11.87
CA ILE A 163 -5.03 -8.02 10.75
C ILE A 163 -3.90 -9.04 10.91
N GLN A 164 -3.75 -9.90 9.90
CA GLN A 164 -2.61 -10.81 9.80
C GLN A 164 -1.52 -10.17 8.96
N LEU A 165 -0.37 -9.89 9.55
CA LEU A 165 0.82 -9.39 8.86
C LEU A 165 1.54 -10.56 8.18
N ASN A 166 1.66 -10.51 6.86
CA ASN A 166 2.31 -11.53 6.07
C ASN A 166 3.77 -11.15 5.82
N ASP A 167 4.67 -11.74 6.61
CA ASP A 167 6.09 -11.42 6.69
C ASP A 167 6.37 -10.00 7.25
N THR A 168 7.62 -9.55 7.17
CA THR A 168 8.08 -8.25 7.70
C THR A 168 7.70 -7.07 6.82
N HIS A 169 7.29 -7.29 5.57
CA HIS A 169 6.93 -6.23 4.63
C HIS A 169 5.84 -5.29 5.16
N PRO A 170 4.75 -5.78 5.79
CA PRO A 170 3.71 -4.92 6.36
C PRO A 170 3.94 -4.54 7.84
N VAL A 171 5.08 -4.83 8.43
CA VAL A 171 5.32 -4.58 9.87
C VAL A 171 5.23 -3.09 10.23
N LEU A 172 5.45 -2.19 9.27
CA LEU A 172 5.25 -0.76 9.43
C LEU A 172 3.80 -0.38 9.76
N ALA A 173 2.84 -1.29 9.57
CA ALA A 173 1.46 -1.10 10.00
C ALA A 173 1.33 -0.92 11.52
N ILE A 174 2.22 -1.52 12.30
CA ILE A 174 2.20 -1.40 13.77
C ILE A 174 2.47 0.05 14.21
N PRO A 175 3.63 0.67 13.88
CA PRO A 175 3.87 2.06 14.23
C PRO A 175 2.93 3.04 13.51
N GLU A 176 2.48 2.74 12.29
CA GLU A 176 1.54 3.60 11.59
C GLU A 176 0.15 3.62 12.25
N LEU A 177 -0.35 2.48 12.72
CA LEU A 177 -1.60 2.49 13.48
C LEU A 177 -1.45 3.26 14.80
N MET A 178 -0.30 3.14 15.49
CA MET A 178 0.00 3.98 16.65
C MET A 178 -0.07 5.47 16.31
N ARG A 179 0.60 5.88 15.21
CA ARG A 179 0.62 7.27 14.76
C ARG A 179 -0.80 7.78 14.46
N LEU A 180 -1.57 7.05 13.67
CA LEU A 180 -2.95 7.42 13.31
C LEU A 180 -3.82 7.57 14.56
N LEU A 181 -3.77 6.60 15.47
CA LEU A 181 -4.57 6.65 16.71
C LEU A 181 -4.17 7.82 17.61
N MET A 182 -2.88 8.13 17.72
CA MET A 182 -2.38 9.17 18.62
C MET A 182 -2.44 10.55 17.99
N ASP A 183 -1.88 10.72 16.80
CA ASP A 183 -1.66 12.04 16.20
C ASP A 183 -2.91 12.56 15.49
N GLU A 184 -3.71 11.67 14.90
CA GLU A 184 -4.91 12.07 14.16
C GLU A 184 -6.20 11.92 14.96
N HIS A 185 -6.25 10.92 15.87
CA HIS A 185 -7.44 10.65 16.67
C HIS A 185 -7.30 10.93 18.16
N GLY A 186 -6.14 11.42 18.63
CA GLY A 186 -5.94 11.94 19.97
C GLY A 186 -5.93 10.90 21.10
N LEU A 187 -5.72 9.61 20.82
CA LEU A 187 -5.56 8.61 21.85
C LEU A 187 -4.21 8.78 22.59
N GLY A 188 -4.22 8.56 23.90
CA GLY A 188 -2.95 8.44 24.63
C GLY A 188 -2.21 7.14 24.29
N TRP A 189 -0.89 7.11 24.55
CA TRP A 189 -0.01 5.97 24.22
C TRP A 189 -0.55 4.62 24.70
N ASP A 190 -0.93 4.51 25.98
CA ASP A 190 -1.37 3.23 26.55
C ASP A 190 -2.66 2.71 25.91
N ALA A 191 -3.60 3.62 25.61
CA ALA A 191 -4.85 3.27 24.95
C ALA A 191 -4.59 2.84 23.48
N ALA A 192 -3.76 3.57 22.75
CA ALA A 192 -3.37 3.22 21.37
C ALA A 192 -2.63 1.88 21.34
N TRP A 193 -1.68 1.66 22.26
CA TRP A 193 -0.94 0.40 22.36
C TRP A 193 -1.84 -0.79 22.67
N ALA A 194 -2.84 -0.63 23.56
CA ALA A 194 -3.82 -1.66 23.86
C ALA A 194 -4.68 -2.05 22.64
N VAL A 195 -5.01 -1.09 21.77
CA VAL A 195 -5.68 -1.35 20.48
C VAL A 195 -4.75 -2.10 19.53
N VAL A 196 -3.53 -1.58 19.31
CA VAL A 196 -2.56 -2.12 18.36
C VAL A 196 -2.20 -3.58 18.65
N THR A 197 -1.90 -3.90 19.93
CA THR A 197 -1.53 -5.27 20.32
C THR A 197 -2.63 -6.29 20.15
N ARG A 198 -3.89 -5.86 20.13
CA ARG A 198 -5.05 -6.72 19.87
C ARG A 198 -5.42 -6.83 18.40
N THR A 199 -4.99 -5.86 17.59
CA THR A 199 -5.35 -5.78 16.15
C THR A 199 -4.48 -6.68 15.29
N PHE A 200 -3.18 -6.79 15.60
CA PHE A 200 -2.22 -7.46 14.73
C PHE A 200 -1.83 -8.85 15.18
N ALA A 201 -1.70 -9.75 14.21
CA ALA A 201 -1.00 -11.01 14.31
C ALA A 201 0.06 -11.09 13.19
N TYR A 202 1.13 -11.86 13.39
CA TYR A 202 2.28 -11.91 12.50
C TYR A 202 2.60 -13.34 12.06
N THR A 203 2.92 -13.49 10.79
CA THR A 203 3.44 -14.76 10.23
C THR A 203 4.80 -14.51 9.59
N ASN A 204 5.81 -15.22 10.05
CA ASN A 204 7.13 -15.22 9.43
C ASN A 204 7.18 -16.24 8.28
N HIS A 205 7.71 -15.82 7.12
CA HIS A 205 7.96 -16.66 5.95
C HIS A 205 9.44 -16.80 5.63
N THR A 206 10.31 -16.11 6.38
CA THR A 206 11.74 -16.07 6.12
C THR A 206 12.48 -17.05 7.02
N VAL A 207 13.34 -17.87 6.42
CA VAL A 207 14.30 -18.69 7.14
C VAL A 207 15.62 -17.95 7.17
N LEU A 208 16.11 -17.65 8.37
CA LEU A 208 17.47 -17.13 8.54
C LEU A 208 18.45 -18.28 8.38
N ALA A 209 19.36 -18.14 7.43
CA ALA A 209 20.47 -19.09 7.23
C ALA A 209 21.59 -18.86 8.25
#